data_6e5f0bf7784318e1c5cf71729237abe0
#
_entry.id   6e5f0bf7784318e1c5cf71729237abe0
#
_cell.length_a   1.000
_cell.length_b   1.000
_cell.length_c   1.000
_cell.angle_alpha   90.00
_cell.angle_beta   90.00
_cell.angle_gamma   90.00
#
_symmetry.space_group_name_H-M   'P 1'
#
loop_
_entity.id
_entity.type
_entity.pdbx_description
1 polymer ?
#
loop_
_entity_poly.entity_id
_entity_poly.type
_entity_poly.pdbx_seq_one_letter_code
_entity_poly.pdbx_strand_id
1 'polypeptide(L)'
;MRFFNLVMAVTSMATLWAVAGAPVWAQQPISAQSAAQKLMVVPGSKYPGRMHVLPATMETTQWGWFDNGELPRLIIDSGDTVAIESMSHSHGQLYPGRTIEELKKLRTDWPARGPMTLTGPIFVNGAEPGDTLQIKIQKIVPRPWGANFNVPGLFGQFPSRFPDGQVKYFYLDNEKKTTEFAPGIEIPLRPFPGTLGVARKDPGRYNAVPPGPFAGNLDNRDLVEGTTLHVPVFVRGALVWQGDSHAAQGNGEVNLTGLETAFQEITLTMTVDKATKLEWPRIETPTEWITMGFDEDLTKALANAKSETAKFIAEQRKVSPEQAMPMVSKTSDCRVTQVVDIKKGVHCMTSKDVAKSLAEPRPTAETPQYLV
;
A
#
# COMPACT_ATOMS: atom_id res chain seq x y z
N MET A 1 -53.02 -7.81 -57.28
CA MET A 1 -52.13 -6.95 -56.50
C MET A 1 -52.66 -6.86 -55.06
N ARG A 2 -52.09 -7.63 -54.14
CA ARG A 2 -52.46 -7.66 -52.72
C ARG A 2 -51.22 -7.38 -51.92
N PHE A 3 -51.20 -6.28 -51.15
CA PHE A 3 -50.20 -5.91 -50.18
C PHE A 3 -50.39 -6.76 -48.93
N PHE A 4 -49.36 -7.48 -48.50
CA PHE A 4 -49.29 -8.10 -47.18
C PHE A 4 -48.53 -7.17 -46.21
N ASN A 5 -49.24 -6.66 -45.22
CA ASN A 5 -48.64 -5.98 -44.07
C ASN A 5 -48.09 -7.03 -43.08
N LEU A 6 -46.79 -7.01 -42.85
CA LEU A 6 -46.14 -7.80 -41.79
C LEU A 6 -45.96 -6.92 -40.59
N VAL A 7 -46.73 -7.16 -39.53
CA VAL A 7 -46.56 -6.54 -38.23
C VAL A 7 -45.45 -7.28 -37.50
N MET A 8 -44.29 -6.61 -37.26
CA MET A 8 -43.25 -7.11 -36.34
C MET A 8 -43.66 -6.75 -34.91
N ALA A 9 -43.90 -7.79 -34.12
CA ALA A 9 -44.02 -7.68 -32.69
C ALA A 9 -42.59 -7.54 -32.07
N VAL A 10 -42.30 -6.40 -31.47
CA VAL A 10 -41.09 -6.18 -30.70
C VAL A 10 -41.33 -6.71 -29.28
N THR A 11 -40.80 -7.89 -29.00
CA THR A 11 -40.71 -8.43 -27.66
C THR A 11 -39.54 -7.76 -26.94
N SER A 12 -39.85 -6.87 -25.99
CA SER A 12 -38.86 -6.29 -25.10
C SER A 12 -38.34 -7.38 -24.14
N MET A 13 -37.11 -7.85 -24.35
CA MET A 13 -36.36 -8.59 -23.34
C MET A 13 -35.90 -7.60 -22.27
N ALA A 14 -36.57 -7.62 -21.14
CA ALA A 14 -36.04 -7.01 -19.91
C ALA A 14 -34.84 -7.83 -19.45
N THR A 15 -33.63 -7.32 -19.69
CA THR A 15 -32.40 -7.86 -19.09
C THR A 15 -32.44 -7.56 -17.60
N LEU A 16 -32.69 -8.59 -16.79
CA LEU A 16 -32.42 -8.57 -15.36
C LEU A 16 -30.91 -8.42 -15.18
N TRP A 17 -30.47 -7.23 -14.77
CA TRP A 17 -29.16 -7.04 -14.19
C TRP A 17 -29.15 -7.76 -12.84
N ALA A 18 -28.52 -8.92 -12.76
CA ALA A 18 -28.17 -9.55 -11.51
C ALA A 18 -27.20 -8.59 -10.79
N VAL A 19 -27.66 -8.03 -9.66
CA VAL A 19 -26.78 -7.36 -8.70
C VAL A 19 -25.76 -8.42 -8.30
N ALA A 20 -24.50 -8.26 -8.70
CA ALA A 20 -23.41 -9.11 -8.27
C ALA A 20 -23.30 -8.97 -6.74
N GLY A 21 -23.92 -9.89 -6.02
CA GLY A 21 -23.83 -9.96 -4.57
C GLY A 21 -22.40 -10.21 -4.14
N ALA A 22 -22.05 -9.77 -2.94
CA ALA A 22 -20.77 -10.10 -2.31
C ALA A 22 -20.50 -11.60 -2.45
N PRO A 23 -19.23 -12.04 -2.61
CA PRO A 23 -18.89 -13.44 -2.76
C PRO A 23 -19.49 -14.26 -1.63
N VAL A 24 -19.98 -15.47 -1.93
CA VAL A 24 -20.78 -16.32 -1.02
C VAL A 24 -20.15 -16.52 0.36
N TRP A 25 -18.82 -16.56 0.45
CA TRP A 25 -18.10 -16.65 1.71
C TRP A 25 -18.24 -15.38 2.59
N ALA A 26 -18.42 -14.21 1.99
CA ALA A 26 -18.62 -12.95 2.73
C ALA A 26 -20.01 -12.87 3.40
N GLN A 27 -20.93 -13.74 3.00
CA GLN A 27 -22.30 -13.83 3.54
C GLN A 27 -22.47 -14.94 4.58
N GLN A 28 -21.50 -15.86 4.71
CA GLN A 28 -21.58 -16.92 5.71
C GLN A 28 -21.15 -16.42 7.10
N PRO A 29 -21.83 -16.87 8.18
CA PRO A 29 -21.33 -16.60 9.52
C PRO A 29 -19.97 -17.28 9.71
N ILE A 30 -18.98 -16.50 10.13
CA ILE A 30 -17.56 -16.88 10.29
C ILE A 30 -17.39 -17.83 11.52
N SER A 31 -18.36 -18.63 11.84
CA SER A 31 -18.35 -19.51 13.03
C SER A 31 -17.48 -20.77 12.90
N ALA A 32 -16.97 -21.07 11.70
CA ALA A 32 -16.11 -22.23 11.46
C ALA A 32 -14.65 -21.80 11.23
N GLN A 33 -14.05 -21.07 12.16
CA GLN A 33 -12.60 -20.92 12.18
C GLN A 33 -11.97 -22.28 12.44
N SER A 34 -11.18 -22.77 11.49
CA SER A 34 -10.51 -24.05 11.61
C SER A 34 -9.57 -24.07 12.82
N ALA A 35 -9.37 -25.26 13.41
CA ALA A 35 -8.41 -25.46 14.49
C ALA A 35 -7.00 -24.94 14.17
N ALA A 36 -6.63 -24.86 12.89
CA ALA A 36 -5.38 -24.29 12.40
C ALA A 36 -5.19 -22.80 12.75
N GLN A 37 -6.27 -22.00 12.80
CA GLN A 37 -6.17 -20.58 13.18
C GLN A 37 -5.87 -20.37 14.68
N LYS A 38 -6.30 -21.29 15.54
CA LYS A 38 -5.99 -21.26 16.98
C LYS A 38 -4.49 -21.47 17.26
N LEU A 39 -3.78 -22.17 16.39
CA LEU A 39 -2.35 -22.42 16.53
C LEU A 39 -1.47 -21.19 16.17
N MET A 40 -2.05 -20.15 15.60
CA MET A 40 -1.36 -18.92 15.21
C MET A 40 -1.35 -17.84 16.30
N VAL A 41 -1.96 -18.06 17.45
CA VAL A 41 -2.00 -17.09 18.57
C VAL A 41 -0.78 -17.29 19.48
N VAL A 42 -0.04 -16.20 19.72
CA VAL A 42 1.14 -16.17 20.60
C VAL A 42 0.72 -15.62 21.98
N PRO A 43 0.77 -16.43 23.05
CA PRO A 43 0.43 -15.95 24.39
C PRO A 43 1.48 -14.96 24.92
N GLY A 44 1.03 -14.02 25.76
CA GLY A 44 1.94 -13.13 26.52
C GLY A 44 2.70 -12.10 25.69
N SER A 45 2.19 -11.74 24.52
CA SER A 45 2.77 -10.70 23.67
C SER A 45 2.76 -9.33 24.37
N LYS A 46 3.82 -8.53 24.15
CA LYS A 46 3.90 -7.12 24.58
C LYS A 46 3.09 -6.15 23.71
N TYR A 47 2.59 -6.62 22.58
CA TYR A 47 1.83 -5.81 21.63
C TYR A 47 0.34 -5.77 21.97
N PRO A 48 -0.41 -4.77 21.49
CA PRO A 48 -1.86 -4.67 21.71
C PRO A 48 -2.62 -5.88 21.21
N GLY A 49 -3.76 -6.18 21.83
CA GLY A 49 -4.67 -7.25 21.42
C GLY A 49 -4.06 -8.65 21.52
N ARG A 50 -4.63 -9.59 20.78
CA ARG A 50 -4.04 -10.91 20.60
C ARG A 50 -2.92 -10.84 19.56
N MET A 51 -1.87 -11.60 19.80
CA MET A 51 -0.76 -11.72 18.85
C MET A 51 -0.93 -12.97 17.99
N HIS A 52 -0.94 -12.79 16.70
CA HIS A 52 -1.04 -13.85 15.70
C HIS A 52 0.25 -13.92 14.89
N VAL A 53 0.49 -15.05 14.22
CA VAL A 53 1.58 -15.25 13.27
C VAL A 53 1.01 -15.69 11.94
N LEU A 54 1.46 -15.06 10.85
CA LEU A 54 1.12 -15.45 9.48
C LEU A 54 2.40 -15.71 8.69
N PRO A 55 2.81 -16.98 8.53
CA PRO A 55 4.00 -17.33 7.76
C PRO A 55 3.78 -17.11 6.26
N ALA A 56 4.84 -16.87 5.51
CA ALA A 56 4.81 -16.79 4.06
C ALA A 56 5.05 -18.17 3.44
N THR A 57 3.98 -18.85 3.08
CA THR A 57 3.99 -20.13 2.35
C THR A 57 3.32 -19.96 0.98
N MET A 58 3.33 -21.01 0.16
CA MET A 58 2.62 -20.99 -1.13
C MET A 58 1.10 -20.85 -0.96
N GLU A 59 0.55 -21.31 0.19
CA GLU A 59 -0.88 -21.25 0.52
C GLU A 59 -1.28 -19.91 1.12
N THR A 60 -0.36 -19.20 1.79
CA THR A 60 -0.64 -17.94 2.47
C THR A 60 -0.23 -16.71 1.66
N THR A 61 0.37 -16.94 0.50
CA THR A 61 0.80 -15.87 -0.39
C THR A 61 0.08 -15.88 -1.74
N GLN A 62 0.01 -14.72 -2.37
CA GLN A 62 -0.46 -14.52 -3.74
C GLN A 62 0.65 -13.89 -4.57
N TRP A 63 0.76 -14.32 -5.83
CA TRP A 63 1.71 -13.72 -6.75
C TRP A 63 1.03 -12.77 -7.73
N GLY A 64 1.31 -11.48 -7.59
CA GLY A 64 1.02 -10.43 -8.56
C GLY A 64 -0.37 -9.81 -8.49
N TRP A 65 -1.25 -10.24 -7.59
CA TRP A 65 -2.64 -9.81 -7.57
C TRP A 65 -3.13 -9.37 -6.18
N PHE A 66 -3.96 -8.32 -6.18
CA PHE A 66 -4.98 -8.13 -5.16
C PHE A 66 -6.28 -8.76 -5.69
N ASP A 67 -6.81 -9.75 -5.01
CA ASP A 67 -8.06 -10.44 -5.40
C ASP A 67 -9.01 -10.49 -4.21
N ASN A 68 -10.06 -9.66 -4.21
CA ASN A 68 -11.05 -9.63 -3.12
C ASN A 68 -11.99 -10.85 -3.09
N GLY A 69 -11.87 -11.78 -4.03
CA GLY A 69 -12.51 -13.09 -4.02
C GLY A 69 -11.72 -14.17 -3.27
N GLU A 70 -10.48 -13.88 -2.84
CA GLU A 70 -9.67 -14.84 -2.08
C GLU A 70 -10.18 -15.03 -0.66
N LEU A 71 -10.15 -16.29 -0.21
CA LEU A 71 -10.47 -16.60 1.18
C LEU A 71 -9.40 -16.05 2.12
N PRO A 72 -9.81 -15.48 3.28
CA PRO A 72 -8.85 -15.03 4.28
C PRO A 72 -7.93 -16.15 4.75
N ARG A 73 -6.63 -15.85 4.83
CA ARG A 73 -5.62 -16.75 5.41
C ARG A 73 -5.56 -16.62 6.93
N LEU A 74 -6.01 -15.47 7.44
CA LEU A 74 -6.11 -15.20 8.86
C LEU A 74 -7.32 -14.30 9.11
N ILE A 75 -8.02 -14.52 10.23
CA ILE A 75 -9.11 -13.66 10.72
C ILE A 75 -8.70 -13.15 12.09
N ILE A 76 -8.76 -11.84 12.29
CA ILE A 76 -8.40 -11.17 13.54
C ILE A 76 -9.53 -10.25 14.01
N ASP A 77 -9.48 -9.84 15.27
CA ASP A 77 -10.33 -8.76 15.77
C ASP A 77 -9.63 -7.39 15.66
N SER A 78 -10.43 -6.32 15.59
CA SER A 78 -9.91 -4.96 15.62
C SER A 78 -9.09 -4.73 16.90
N GLY A 79 -7.86 -4.25 16.75
CA GLY A 79 -6.88 -4.05 17.81
C GLY A 79 -5.89 -5.21 17.98
N ASP A 80 -6.10 -6.34 17.31
CA ASP A 80 -5.15 -7.44 17.32
C ASP A 80 -3.85 -7.09 16.54
N THR A 81 -2.80 -7.84 16.85
CA THR A 81 -1.48 -7.69 16.24
C THR A 81 -1.09 -8.97 15.49
N VAL A 82 -0.43 -8.81 14.35
CA VAL A 82 0.01 -9.94 13.51
C VAL A 82 1.49 -9.78 13.18
N ALA A 83 2.30 -10.81 13.46
CA ALA A 83 3.63 -10.96 12.89
C ALA A 83 3.50 -11.67 11.55
N ILE A 84 3.88 -11.02 10.48
CA ILE A 84 3.77 -11.49 9.11
C ILE A 84 5.18 -11.76 8.59
N GLU A 85 5.42 -12.93 8.00
CA GLU A 85 6.55 -13.13 7.11
C GLU A 85 6.21 -12.67 5.70
N SER A 86 7.21 -12.18 4.97
CA SER A 86 7.07 -11.96 3.53
C SER A 86 7.97 -12.90 2.72
N MET A 87 7.54 -13.14 1.51
CA MET A 87 8.28 -13.89 0.50
C MET A 87 8.86 -12.90 -0.51
N SER A 88 10.07 -13.17 -1.00
CA SER A 88 10.71 -12.34 -2.03
C SER A 88 9.89 -12.34 -3.34
N HIS A 89 10.24 -11.45 -4.24
CA HIS A 89 9.57 -11.28 -5.53
C HIS A 89 9.35 -12.59 -6.29
N SER A 90 8.29 -12.58 -7.11
CA SER A 90 7.94 -13.67 -8.02
C SER A 90 7.77 -15.02 -7.33
N HIS A 91 7.07 -15.01 -6.18
CA HIS A 91 6.80 -16.19 -5.38
C HIS A 91 8.08 -16.89 -4.90
N GLY A 92 9.01 -16.08 -4.33
CA GLY A 92 10.28 -16.56 -3.79
C GLY A 92 11.37 -16.83 -4.84
N GLN A 93 11.13 -16.47 -6.10
CA GLN A 93 12.10 -16.73 -7.16
C GLN A 93 13.20 -15.67 -7.29
N LEU A 94 13.11 -14.55 -6.57
CA LEU A 94 14.22 -13.63 -6.36
C LEU A 94 15.03 -14.10 -5.15
N TYR A 95 16.26 -14.55 -5.38
CA TYR A 95 17.20 -14.97 -4.34
C TYR A 95 18.66 -14.75 -4.80
N PRO A 96 19.63 -14.65 -3.87
CA PRO A 96 21.04 -14.46 -4.22
C PRO A 96 21.56 -15.50 -5.20
N GLY A 97 22.18 -15.03 -6.29
CA GLY A 97 22.74 -15.87 -7.35
C GLY A 97 21.90 -15.95 -8.63
N ARG A 98 20.65 -15.48 -8.63
CA ARG A 98 19.87 -15.32 -9.86
C ARG A 98 20.49 -14.28 -10.78
N THR A 99 20.59 -14.62 -12.08
CA THR A 99 21.05 -13.69 -13.12
C THR A 99 19.97 -12.74 -13.57
N ILE A 100 20.35 -11.66 -14.25
CA ILE A 100 19.36 -10.72 -14.79
C ILE A 100 18.53 -11.36 -15.91
N GLU A 101 19.08 -12.27 -16.69
CA GLU A 101 18.38 -13.01 -17.73
C GLU A 101 17.27 -13.89 -17.14
N GLU A 102 17.54 -14.57 -16.03
CA GLU A 102 16.56 -15.37 -15.32
C GLU A 102 15.45 -14.49 -14.74
N LEU A 103 15.78 -13.33 -14.14
CA LEU A 103 14.79 -12.38 -13.63
C LEU A 103 13.94 -11.81 -14.77
N LYS A 104 14.56 -11.47 -15.91
CA LYS A 104 13.86 -11.03 -17.12
C LYS A 104 12.91 -12.11 -17.62
N LYS A 105 13.33 -13.37 -17.61
CA LYS A 105 12.51 -14.51 -18.03
C LYS A 105 11.24 -14.66 -17.18
N LEU A 106 11.29 -14.40 -15.89
CA LEU A 106 10.09 -14.39 -15.04
C LEU A 106 9.03 -13.38 -15.52
N ARG A 107 9.45 -12.27 -16.13
CA ARG A 107 8.53 -11.27 -16.68
C ARG A 107 7.92 -11.71 -18.01
N THR A 108 8.68 -12.39 -18.84
CA THR A 108 8.22 -12.86 -20.15
C THR A 108 7.39 -14.15 -20.06
N ASP A 109 7.75 -15.06 -19.17
CA ASP A 109 7.02 -16.32 -18.99
C ASP A 109 5.69 -16.11 -18.24
N TRP A 110 5.59 -15.07 -17.41
CA TRP A 110 4.40 -14.75 -16.61
C TRP A 110 3.95 -13.29 -16.81
N PRO A 111 3.60 -12.88 -18.06
CA PRO A 111 3.39 -11.45 -18.38
C PRO A 111 2.23 -10.80 -17.62
N ALA A 112 1.27 -11.61 -17.15
CA ALA A 112 0.14 -11.12 -16.38
C ALA A 112 0.44 -10.95 -14.88
N ARG A 113 1.59 -11.45 -14.40
CA ARG A 113 1.99 -11.37 -12.99
C ARG A 113 3.08 -10.35 -12.81
N GLY A 114 2.86 -9.40 -11.89
CA GLY A 114 3.91 -8.47 -11.43
C GLY A 114 4.98 -9.16 -10.60
N PRO A 115 5.92 -8.39 -10.02
CA PRO A 115 6.96 -8.94 -9.15
C PRO A 115 6.45 -9.34 -7.77
N MET A 116 5.46 -8.64 -7.26
CA MET A 116 5.04 -8.68 -5.87
C MET A 116 4.54 -10.05 -5.45
N THR A 117 5.02 -10.53 -4.31
CA THR A 117 4.44 -11.64 -3.57
C THR A 117 3.78 -11.10 -2.33
N LEU A 118 2.47 -11.30 -2.22
CA LEU A 118 1.64 -10.69 -1.17
C LEU A 118 1.22 -11.74 -0.15
N THR A 119 1.61 -11.60 1.10
CA THR A 119 1.14 -12.45 2.21
C THR A 119 -0.22 -11.94 2.70
N GLY A 120 -1.21 -12.82 2.76
CA GLY A 120 -2.61 -12.50 3.08
C GLY A 120 -3.59 -13.26 2.20
N PRO A 121 -4.89 -12.85 2.18
CA PRO A 121 -5.45 -11.70 2.88
C PRO A 121 -5.72 -11.96 4.37
N ILE A 122 -5.64 -10.89 5.16
CA ILE A 122 -6.05 -10.88 6.56
C ILE A 122 -7.41 -10.19 6.67
N PHE A 123 -8.39 -10.88 7.24
CA PHE A 123 -9.73 -10.33 7.50
C PHE A 123 -9.77 -9.72 8.89
N VAL A 124 -10.18 -8.46 8.99
CA VAL A 124 -10.32 -7.74 10.26
C VAL A 124 -11.81 -7.66 10.65
N ASN A 125 -12.19 -8.35 11.72
CA ASN A 125 -13.55 -8.31 12.22
C ASN A 125 -14.00 -6.89 12.55
N GLY A 126 -15.20 -6.54 12.13
CA GLY A 126 -15.82 -5.24 12.35
C GLY A 126 -15.44 -4.17 11.32
N ALA A 127 -14.49 -4.43 10.40
CA ALA A 127 -14.22 -3.51 9.30
C ALA A 127 -15.32 -3.59 8.24
N GLU A 128 -15.95 -2.45 7.93
CA GLU A 128 -17.04 -2.35 6.96
C GLU A 128 -16.69 -1.26 5.91
N PRO A 129 -17.26 -1.35 4.70
CA PRO A 129 -17.06 -0.33 3.67
C PRO A 129 -17.35 1.08 4.18
N GLY A 130 -16.43 2.00 3.93
CA GLY A 130 -16.50 3.38 4.39
C GLY A 130 -15.89 3.65 5.77
N ASP A 131 -15.37 2.63 6.45
CA ASP A 131 -14.50 2.80 7.61
C ASP A 131 -13.08 3.14 7.18
N THR A 132 -12.24 3.52 8.14
CA THR A 132 -10.79 3.61 7.98
C THR A 132 -10.14 2.48 8.77
N LEU A 133 -9.19 1.76 8.15
CA LEU A 133 -8.34 0.83 8.87
C LEU A 133 -7.01 1.51 9.20
N GLN A 134 -6.64 1.50 10.47
CA GLN A 134 -5.34 1.96 10.97
C GLN A 134 -4.42 0.75 11.08
N ILE A 135 -3.30 0.77 10.37
CA ILE A 135 -2.29 -0.29 10.37
C ILE A 135 -1.00 0.27 10.95
N LYS A 136 -0.77 0.02 12.24
CA LYS A 136 0.44 0.45 12.96
C LYS A 136 1.57 -0.53 12.73
N ILE A 137 2.70 -0.05 12.24
CA ILE A 137 3.92 -0.84 12.10
C ILE A 137 4.66 -0.84 13.43
N GLN A 138 4.71 -2.00 14.09
CA GLN A 138 5.33 -2.17 15.40
C GLN A 138 6.80 -2.58 15.32
N LYS A 139 7.16 -3.35 14.27
CA LYS A 139 8.51 -3.90 14.10
C LYS A 139 8.72 -4.34 12.66
N ILE A 140 9.95 -4.19 12.16
CA ILE A 140 10.38 -4.75 10.86
C ILE A 140 11.75 -5.41 11.03
N VAL A 141 11.86 -6.66 10.58
CA VAL A 141 13.12 -7.43 10.55
C VAL A 141 13.35 -7.95 9.13
N PRO A 142 14.21 -7.34 8.33
CA PRO A 142 14.53 -7.84 7.00
C PRO A 142 15.40 -9.10 7.08
N ARG A 143 15.37 -9.93 6.04
CA ARG A 143 16.35 -11.01 5.85
C ARG A 143 17.72 -10.40 5.61
N PRO A 144 18.83 -11.13 5.90
CA PRO A 144 20.20 -10.59 5.83
C PRO A 144 20.72 -10.46 4.39
N TRP A 145 19.84 -10.28 3.41
CA TRP A 145 20.22 -10.07 2.02
C TRP A 145 19.21 -9.15 1.31
N GLY A 146 19.67 -8.47 0.29
CA GLY A 146 18.83 -7.68 -0.60
C GLY A 146 19.33 -7.77 -2.04
N ALA A 147 18.50 -7.31 -2.97
CA ALA A 147 18.81 -7.22 -4.38
C ALA A 147 18.33 -5.88 -4.96
N ASN A 148 19.12 -5.32 -5.85
CA ASN A 148 18.69 -4.21 -6.68
C ASN A 148 18.92 -4.59 -8.14
N PHE A 149 17.93 -4.37 -8.99
CA PHE A 149 18.01 -4.74 -10.40
C PHE A 149 17.17 -3.82 -11.27
N ASN A 150 17.51 -3.76 -12.55
CA ASN A 150 16.67 -3.15 -13.58
C ASN A 150 16.43 -4.13 -14.72
N VAL A 151 15.29 -4.00 -15.38
CA VAL A 151 14.94 -4.84 -16.54
C VAL A 151 15.07 -4.00 -17.79
N PRO A 152 16.15 -4.19 -18.58
CA PRO A 152 16.50 -3.30 -19.67
C PRO A 152 15.46 -3.32 -20.78
N GLY A 153 15.24 -2.13 -21.36
CA GLY A 153 14.32 -1.93 -22.48
C GLY A 153 12.83 -2.03 -22.12
N LEU A 154 12.47 -2.42 -20.88
CA LEU A 154 11.07 -2.65 -20.47
C LEU A 154 10.64 -1.73 -19.33
N PHE A 155 11.41 -1.64 -18.26
CA PHE A 155 10.98 -1.01 -17.00
C PHE A 155 12.06 -0.09 -16.44
N GLY A 156 11.70 0.75 -15.46
CA GLY A 156 12.53 1.79 -14.89
C GLY A 156 12.27 3.14 -15.57
N GLN A 157 12.87 4.22 -15.06
CA GLN A 157 12.63 5.56 -15.59
C GLN A 157 13.33 5.79 -16.95
N PHE A 158 14.47 5.14 -17.20
CA PHE A 158 15.29 5.33 -18.39
C PHE A 158 15.62 4.03 -19.12
N PRO A 159 14.62 3.23 -19.52
CA PRO A 159 14.84 1.87 -20.01
C PRO A 159 15.65 1.80 -21.30
N SER A 160 15.55 2.81 -22.18
CA SER A 160 16.32 2.89 -23.43
C SER A 160 17.72 3.49 -23.24
N ARG A 161 17.93 4.27 -22.18
CA ARG A 161 19.23 4.90 -21.91
C ARG A 161 20.20 3.92 -21.25
N PHE A 162 19.68 2.95 -20.51
CA PHE A 162 20.43 1.90 -19.82
C PHE A 162 19.96 0.55 -20.33
N PRO A 163 20.35 0.15 -21.56
CA PRO A 163 19.84 -1.05 -22.22
C PRO A 163 20.35 -2.36 -21.60
N ASP A 164 21.48 -2.30 -20.92
CA ASP A 164 22.06 -3.47 -20.25
C ASP A 164 21.43 -3.62 -18.87
N GLY A 165 20.77 -4.74 -18.66
CA GLY A 165 20.24 -5.09 -17.35
C GLY A 165 21.32 -5.47 -16.39
N GLN A 166 21.09 -5.19 -15.11
CA GLN A 166 21.97 -5.65 -14.05
C GLN A 166 21.17 -6.11 -12.84
N VAL A 167 21.73 -7.05 -12.10
CA VAL A 167 21.30 -7.39 -10.75
C VAL A 167 22.50 -7.36 -9.85
N LYS A 168 22.34 -6.74 -8.69
CA LYS A 168 23.35 -6.72 -7.63
C LYS A 168 22.72 -7.20 -6.34
N TYR A 169 23.40 -8.15 -5.68
CA TYR A 169 22.99 -8.64 -4.37
C TYR A 169 23.85 -8.02 -3.28
N PHE A 170 23.23 -7.84 -2.12
CA PHE A 170 23.81 -7.16 -0.98
C PHE A 170 23.65 -8.02 0.27
N TYR A 171 24.65 -8.03 1.13
CA TYR A 171 24.52 -8.50 2.51
C TYR A 171 23.99 -7.32 3.35
N LEU A 172 22.93 -7.56 4.13
CA LEU A 172 22.33 -6.56 5.02
C LEU A 172 22.79 -6.81 6.45
N ASP A 173 23.57 -5.88 6.99
CA ASP A 173 23.96 -5.90 8.42
C ASP A 173 22.81 -5.28 9.24
N ASN A 174 21.92 -6.14 9.71
CA ASN A 174 20.74 -5.71 10.48
C ASN A 174 21.09 -5.14 11.87
N GLU A 175 22.27 -5.46 12.41
CA GLU A 175 22.72 -4.92 13.70
C GLU A 175 23.25 -3.50 13.53
N LYS A 176 24.13 -3.27 12.55
CA LYS A 176 24.63 -1.94 12.21
C LYS A 176 23.61 -1.09 11.43
N LYS A 177 22.58 -1.73 10.88
CA LYS A 177 21.60 -1.10 9.98
C LYS A 177 22.24 -0.45 8.75
N THR A 178 23.20 -1.15 8.14
CA THR A 178 23.90 -0.70 6.92
C THR A 178 24.08 -1.85 5.94
N THR A 179 24.39 -1.50 4.70
CA THR A 179 24.90 -2.42 3.67
C THR A 179 25.98 -1.73 2.86
N GLU A 180 27.02 -2.47 2.47
CA GLU A 180 28.05 -1.94 1.60
C GLU A 180 27.61 -1.98 0.14
N PHE A 181 27.49 -0.80 -0.47
CA PHE A 181 27.16 -0.66 -1.89
C PHE A 181 28.39 -0.95 -2.79
N ALA A 182 29.53 -0.42 -2.40
CA ALA A 182 30.83 -0.62 -3.04
C ALA A 182 31.91 -0.41 -1.96
N PRO A 183 33.17 -0.82 -2.19
CA PRO A 183 34.23 -0.65 -1.21
C PRO A 183 34.28 0.76 -0.64
N GLY A 184 34.01 0.88 0.67
CA GLY A 184 33.99 2.16 1.40
C GLY A 184 32.73 3.01 1.19
N ILE A 185 31.70 2.50 0.51
CA ILE A 185 30.41 3.19 0.33
C ILE A 185 29.32 2.41 1.05
N GLU A 186 28.92 2.88 2.22
CA GLU A 186 27.83 2.30 3.00
C GLU A 186 26.50 3.00 2.72
N ILE A 187 25.41 2.21 2.66
CA ILE A 187 24.04 2.68 2.58
C ILE A 187 23.35 2.36 3.91
N PRO A 188 22.71 3.34 4.56
CA PRO A 188 21.90 3.08 5.74
C PRO A 188 20.63 2.30 5.37
N LEU A 189 20.31 1.27 6.14
CA LEU A 189 19.05 0.54 6.01
C LEU A 189 17.92 1.33 6.67
N ARG A 190 16.80 1.40 5.98
CA ARG A 190 15.54 1.97 6.45
C ARG A 190 14.40 1.09 5.94
N PRO A 191 14.18 -0.09 6.56
CA PRO A 191 13.22 -1.06 6.06
C PRO A 191 11.78 -0.54 6.10
N PHE A 192 11.02 -0.83 5.03
CA PHE A 192 9.61 -0.49 4.92
C PHE A 192 8.89 -1.44 3.96
N PRO A 193 7.56 -1.68 4.11
CA PRO A 193 6.79 -2.40 3.11
C PRO A 193 6.57 -1.50 1.89
N GLY A 194 7.08 -1.89 0.72
CA GLY A 194 6.73 -1.27 -0.56
C GLY A 194 5.24 -1.46 -0.80
N THR A 195 4.75 -2.69 -0.60
CA THR A 195 3.33 -3.01 -0.72
C THR A 195 2.69 -3.32 0.62
N LEU A 196 1.73 -2.49 1.02
CA LEU A 196 0.81 -2.71 2.14
C LEU A 196 -0.54 -2.10 1.78
N GLY A 197 -1.60 -2.90 1.71
CA GLY A 197 -2.89 -2.40 1.27
C GLY A 197 -4.05 -3.33 1.55
N VAL A 198 -5.24 -2.85 1.18
CA VAL A 198 -6.52 -3.54 1.38
C VAL A 198 -7.16 -3.93 0.04
N ALA A 199 -8.20 -4.74 0.09
CA ALA A 199 -8.95 -5.11 -1.11
C ALA A 199 -9.60 -3.89 -1.77
N ARG A 200 -9.64 -3.90 -3.10
CA ARG A 200 -10.35 -2.90 -3.91
C ARG A 200 -11.85 -3.10 -3.82
N LYS A 201 -12.60 -2.04 -4.14
CA LYS A 201 -14.07 -2.03 -4.08
C LYS A 201 -14.69 -3.07 -5.01
N ASP A 202 -14.26 -3.06 -6.27
CA ASP A 202 -14.83 -3.92 -7.29
C ASP A 202 -14.24 -5.33 -7.21
N PRO A 203 -15.03 -6.41 -7.44
CA PRO A 203 -14.53 -7.76 -7.44
C PRO A 203 -13.58 -8.02 -8.61
N GLY A 204 -12.66 -8.98 -8.41
CA GLY A 204 -11.74 -9.44 -9.44
C GLY A 204 -10.29 -9.38 -9.03
N ARG A 205 -9.44 -9.80 -9.96
CA ARG A 205 -7.98 -9.79 -9.83
C ARG A 205 -7.42 -8.50 -10.37
N TYR A 206 -6.70 -7.77 -9.54
CA TYR A 206 -6.08 -6.51 -9.90
C TYR A 206 -4.56 -6.60 -9.77
N ASN A 207 -3.87 -6.15 -10.81
CA ASN A 207 -2.42 -6.05 -10.80
C ASN A 207 -1.94 -5.31 -9.54
N ALA A 208 -0.99 -5.91 -8.83
CA ALA A 208 -0.46 -5.38 -7.58
C ALA A 208 0.54 -4.24 -7.78
N VAL A 209 1.04 -4.01 -9.01
CA VAL A 209 2.04 -2.97 -9.31
C VAL A 209 1.49 -1.54 -9.09
N PRO A 210 0.35 -1.11 -9.67
CA PRO A 210 -0.07 0.28 -9.50
C PRO A 210 -0.69 0.53 -8.12
N PRO A 211 -0.23 1.55 -7.38
CA PRO A 211 -0.87 2.01 -6.15
C PRO A 211 -2.20 2.72 -6.41
N GLY A 212 -2.96 2.96 -5.34
CA GLY A 212 -4.23 3.66 -5.43
C GLY A 212 -4.88 3.99 -4.09
N PRO A 213 -6.19 4.30 -4.07
CA PRO A 213 -6.93 4.59 -2.84
C PRO A 213 -6.89 3.45 -1.81
N PHE A 214 -6.70 2.22 -2.26
CA PHE A 214 -6.55 1.01 -1.43
C PHE A 214 -5.15 0.87 -0.83
N ALA A 215 -4.27 1.87 -0.97
CA ALA A 215 -2.84 1.86 -0.72
C ALA A 215 -2.12 0.92 -1.71
N GLY A 216 -1.77 -0.30 -1.32
CA GLY A 216 -1.07 -1.26 -2.19
C GLY A 216 0.40 -0.93 -2.31
N ASN A 217 0.90 -0.88 -3.53
CA ASN A 217 2.31 -0.63 -3.85
C ASN A 217 2.66 0.86 -3.73
N LEU A 218 2.77 1.32 -2.49
CA LEU A 218 3.00 2.75 -2.19
C LEU A 218 4.44 3.19 -2.45
N ASP A 219 5.40 2.30 -2.25
CA ASP A 219 6.84 2.56 -2.28
C ASP A 219 7.25 3.81 -1.51
N ASN A 220 6.54 4.05 -0.42
CA ASN A 220 6.80 5.21 0.41
C ASN A 220 7.80 4.88 1.51
N ARG A 221 9.04 5.32 1.33
CA ARG A 221 10.16 5.08 2.26
C ARG A 221 9.95 5.63 3.67
N ASP A 222 8.90 6.42 3.90
CA ASP A 222 8.56 6.99 5.20
C ASP A 222 7.54 6.11 5.97
N LEU A 223 7.06 5.01 5.37
CA LEU A 223 6.20 4.01 6.00
C LEU A 223 7.05 2.98 6.77
N VAL A 224 7.73 3.39 7.82
CA VAL A 224 8.69 2.61 8.61
C VAL A 224 8.13 2.15 9.95
N GLU A 225 8.92 1.39 10.71
CA GLU A 225 8.63 1.06 12.11
C GLU A 225 8.29 2.33 12.91
N GLY A 226 7.21 2.26 13.69
CA GLY A 226 6.70 3.38 14.47
C GLY A 226 5.66 4.24 13.76
N THR A 227 5.41 4.04 12.45
CA THR A 227 4.39 4.77 11.68
C THR A 227 3.06 4.02 11.61
N THR A 228 1.99 4.73 11.21
CA THR A 228 0.66 4.15 11.00
C THR A 228 0.18 4.49 9.59
N LEU A 229 -0.20 3.49 8.83
CA LEU A 229 -0.96 3.66 7.59
C LEU A 229 -2.46 3.71 7.92
N HIS A 230 -3.12 4.77 7.51
CA HIS A 230 -4.57 4.92 7.53
C HIS A 230 -5.11 4.68 6.12
N VAL A 231 -5.96 3.68 5.91
CA VAL A 231 -6.45 3.31 4.57
C VAL A 231 -7.97 3.14 4.59
N PRO A 232 -8.69 3.64 3.55
CA PRO A 232 -10.13 3.44 3.43
C PRO A 232 -10.47 1.96 3.28
N VAL A 233 -11.55 1.51 3.91
CA VAL A 233 -12.08 0.15 3.77
C VAL A 233 -13.11 0.13 2.64
N PHE A 234 -12.94 -0.74 1.67
CA PHE A 234 -13.84 -0.87 0.51
C PHE A 234 -14.73 -2.11 0.54
N VAL A 235 -14.29 -3.15 1.25
CA VAL A 235 -15.04 -4.41 1.41
C VAL A 235 -15.07 -4.82 2.87
N ARG A 236 -16.06 -5.60 3.26
CA ARG A 236 -16.15 -6.17 4.61
C ARG A 236 -14.86 -6.92 4.97
N GLY A 237 -14.34 -6.66 6.16
CA GLY A 237 -13.11 -7.25 6.66
C GLY A 237 -11.84 -6.62 6.10
N ALA A 238 -11.95 -5.55 5.31
CA ALA A 238 -10.86 -4.85 4.63
C ALA A 238 -10.03 -5.74 3.70
N LEU A 239 -9.65 -6.95 4.11
CA LEU A 239 -8.75 -7.89 3.44
C LEU A 239 -7.37 -7.26 3.21
N VAL A 240 -6.48 -7.43 4.17
CA VAL A 240 -5.14 -6.81 4.16
C VAL A 240 -4.10 -7.75 3.59
N TRP A 241 -3.24 -7.23 2.71
CA TRP A 241 -2.04 -7.90 2.21
C TRP A 241 -0.80 -7.07 2.49
N GLN A 242 0.31 -7.76 2.73
CA GLN A 242 1.65 -7.19 2.82
C GLN A 242 2.59 -7.95 1.90
N GLY A 243 3.51 -7.24 1.25
CA GLY A 243 4.54 -7.82 0.38
C GLY A 243 5.53 -6.78 -0.08
N ASP A 244 6.36 -7.14 -1.06
CA ASP A 244 7.28 -6.19 -1.67
C ASP A 244 8.11 -5.44 -0.62
N SER A 245 9.05 -6.17 -0.01
CA SER A 245 9.76 -5.72 1.18
C SER A 245 11.04 -5.02 0.81
N HIS A 246 11.18 -3.76 1.19
CA HIS A 246 12.36 -2.95 0.89
C HIS A 246 13.23 -2.77 2.13
N ALA A 247 14.55 -2.93 1.98
CA ALA A 247 15.52 -2.62 3.02
C ALA A 247 15.98 -1.16 2.97
N ALA A 248 15.96 -0.53 1.80
CA ALA A 248 16.25 0.88 1.56
C ALA A 248 15.71 1.32 0.18
N GLN A 249 15.38 2.60 0.04
CA GLN A 249 15.00 3.21 -1.23
C GLN A 249 15.22 4.72 -1.18
N GLY A 250 15.65 5.31 -2.28
CA GLY A 250 15.60 6.75 -2.51
C GLY A 250 14.23 7.17 -3.07
N ASN A 251 13.74 8.35 -2.72
CA ASN A 251 12.56 8.90 -3.36
C ASN A 251 12.76 9.02 -4.87
N GLY A 252 11.76 8.60 -5.63
CA GLY A 252 11.76 8.53 -7.09
C GLY A 252 11.95 7.13 -7.66
N GLU A 253 12.58 6.20 -6.94
CA GLU A 253 12.77 4.78 -7.34
C GLU A 253 13.23 4.60 -8.80
N VAL A 254 14.23 5.35 -9.20
CA VAL A 254 14.55 5.64 -10.61
C VAL A 254 14.90 4.40 -11.46
N ASN A 255 15.51 3.37 -10.90
CA ASN A 255 15.96 2.22 -11.69
C ASN A 255 15.01 1.02 -11.68
N LEU A 256 13.80 1.14 -11.15
CA LEU A 256 12.74 0.13 -11.07
C LEU A 256 12.57 -0.52 -9.68
N THR A 257 13.64 -0.68 -8.92
CA THR A 257 13.58 -1.39 -7.63
C THR A 257 14.19 -0.54 -6.53
N GLY A 258 13.66 -0.69 -5.32
CA GLY A 258 14.37 -0.36 -4.11
C GLY A 258 15.54 -1.32 -3.86
N LEU A 259 15.94 -1.48 -2.62
CA LEU A 259 16.77 -2.59 -2.18
C LEU A 259 15.82 -3.70 -1.71
N GLU A 260 15.45 -4.55 -2.68
CA GLU A 260 14.47 -5.62 -2.52
C GLU A 260 14.97 -6.68 -1.54
N THR A 261 14.10 -7.12 -0.66
CA THR A 261 14.37 -8.21 0.29
C THR A 261 13.12 -9.03 0.55
N ALA A 262 13.12 -9.80 1.62
CA ALA A 262 11.93 -10.33 2.27
C ALA A 262 12.04 -10.04 3.76
N PHE A 263 10.92 -9.86 4.45
CA PHE A 263 10.94 -9.72 5.90
C PHE A 263 10.86 -11.08 6.57
N GLN A 264 11.76 -11.31 7.53
CA GLN A 264 11.59 -12.39 8.49
C GLN A 264 10.38 -12.11 9.36
N GLU A 265 10.10 -10.82 9.61
CA GLU A 265 8.97 -10.37 10.40
C GLU A 265 8.65 -8.92 10.04
N ILE A 266 7.38 -8.66 9.77
CA ILE A 266 6.77 -7.35 9.95
C ILE A 266 5.59 -7.50 10.92
N THR A 267 5.62 -6.77 12.02
CA THR A 267 4.56 -6.84 13.05
C THR A 267 3.63 -5.66 12.90
N LEU A 268 2.36 -5.92 12.64
CA LEU A 268 1.32 -4.93 12.38
C LEU A 268 0.20 -5.04 13.42
N THR A 269 -0.19 -3.93 14.05
CA THR A 269 -1.44 -3.83 14.81
C THR A 269 -2.50 -3.17 13.94
N MET A 270 -3.68 -3.79 13.81
CA MET A 270 -4.75 -3.35 12.93
C MET A 270 -5.98 -2.93 13.71
N THR A 271 -6.38 -1.66 13.61
CA THR A 271 -7.52 -1.11 14.35
C THR A 271 -8.53 -0.47 13.40
N VAL A 272 -9.80 -0.81 13.55
CA VAL A 272 -10.89 -0.21 12.78
C VAL A 272 -11.28 1.12 13.40
N ASP A 273 -11.19 2.18 12.62
CA ASP A 273 -11.66 3.52 12.98
C ASP A 273 -12.98 3.81 12.26
N LYS A 274 -14.05 3.91 13.05
CA LYS A 274 -15.41 4.20 12.55
C LYS A 274 -15.67 5.68 12.35
N ALA A 275 -14.86 6.54 12.97
CA ALA A 275 -15.09 7.99 12.98
C ALA A 275 -14.46 8.69 11.77
N THR A 276 -13.24 8.31 11.41
CA THR A 276 -12.51 8.90 10.28
C THR A 276 -13.02 8.30 8.97
N LYS A 277 -13.26 9.15 7.98
CA LYS A 277 -13.67 8.74 6.63
C LYS A 277 -12.64 9.26 5.63
N LEU A 278 -11.96 8.35 4.97
CA LEU A 278 -10.92 8.67 4.00
C LEU A 278 -11.34 8.26 2.59
N GLU A 279 -10.89 9.03 1.61
CA GLU A 279 -10.95 8.66 0.18
C GLU A 279 -9.61 8.10 -0.30
N TRP A 280 -8.51 8.56 0.31
CA TRP A 280 -7.13 8.20 -0.02
C TRP A 280 -6.35 7.84 1.23
N PRO A 281 -5.32 6.98 1.11
CA PRO A 281 -4.50 6.62 2.25
C PRO A 281 -3.70 7.81 2.80
N ARG A 282 -3.41 7.77 4.11
CA ARG A 282 -2.52 8.70 4.81
C ARG A 282 -1.53 7.93 5.66
N ILE A 283 -0.34 8.46 5.84
CA ILE A 283 0.63 7.93 6.79
C ILE A 283 0.78 8.91 7.95
N GLU A 284 0.74 8.39 9.15
CA GLU A 284 1.07 9.11 10.36
C GLU A 284 2.43 8.64 10.86
N THR A 285 3.39 9.58 10.94
CA THR A 285 4.69 9.36 11.56
C THR A 285 4.71 9.96 12.98
N PRO A 286 5.75 9.77 13.78
CA PRO A 286 5.88 10.47 15.05
C PRO A 286 5.83 12.00 14.93
N THR A 287 6.31 12.57 13.82
CA THR A 287 6.49 14.02 13.63
C THR A 287 5.62 14.64 12.55
N GLU A 288 5.07 13.82 11.63
CA GLU A 288 4.43 14.34 10.42
C GLU A 288 3.18 13.55 10.05
N TRP A 289 2.29 14.19 9.32
CA TRP A 289 1.25 13.59 8.51
C TRP A 289 1.67 13.61 7.05
N ILE A 290 1.43 12.50 6.35
CA ILE A 290 1.77 12.35 4.94
C ILE A 290 0.50 12.01 4.17
N THR A 291 0.16 12.84 3.19
CA THR A 291 -0.91 12.60 2.22
C THR A 291 -0.31 12.21 0.88
N MET A 292 -1.05 11.47 0.07
CA MET A 292 -0.52 10.87 -1.16
C MET A 292 -1.45 11.12 -2.34
N GLY A 293 -0.86 11.11 -3.54
CA GLY A 293 -1.59 11.15 -4.81
C GLY A 293 -0.89 10.31 -5.86
N PHE A 294 -1.69 9.64 -6.69
CA PHE A 294 -1.21 8.72 -7.72
C PHE A 294 -1.89 9.03 -9.06
N ASP A 295 -1.14 9.02 -10.14
CA ASP A 295 -1.63 9.10 -11.51
C ASP A 295 -0.54 8.63 -12.48
N GLU A 296 -0.90 8.26 -13.71
CA GLU A 296 0.06 7.96 -14.77
C GLU A 296 0.87 9.21 -15.17
N ASP A 297 0.29 10.39 -15.03
CA ASP A 297 0.95 11.69 -15.17
C ASP A 297 1.44 12.22 -13.83
N LEU A 298 2.75 12.52 -13.73
CA LEU A 298 3.37 12.98 -12.48
C LEU A 298 2.79 14.33 -12.00
N THR A 299 2.40 15.22 -12.93
CA THR A 299 1.81 16.51 -12.58
C THR A 299 0.43 16.33 -11.96
N LYS A 300 -0.35 15.39 -12.49
CA LYS A 300 -1.64 15.00 -11.89
C LYS A 300 -1.47 14.30 -10.55
N ALA A 301 -0.49 13.40 -10.43
CA ALA A 301 -0.18 12.79 -9.14
C ALA A 301 0.15 13.84 -8.07
N LEU A 302 0.96 14.86 -8.42
CA LEU A 302 1.26 16.01 -7.55
C LEU A 302 0.00 16.83 -7.22
N ALA A 303 -0.87 17.08 -8.19
CA ALA A 303 -2.13 17.79 -7.97
C ALA A 303 -3.03 17.02 -7.00
N ASN A 304 -3.14 15.70 -7.16
CA ASN A 304 -3.91 14.82 -6.28
C ASN A 304 -3.36 14.86 -4.85
N ALA A 305 -2.02 14.72 -4.67
CA ALA A 305 -1.39 14.78 -3.35
C ALA A 305 -1.65 16.11 -2.64
N LYS A 306 -1.52 17.24 -3.36
CA LYS A 306 -1.81 18.59 -2.82
C LYS A 306 -3.28 18.76 -2.46
N SER A 307 -4.19 18.22 -3.28
CA SER A 307 -5.63 18.25 -2.99
C SER A 307 -5.94 17.48 -1.70
N GLU A 308 -5.36 16.28 -1.52
CA GLU A 308 -5.51 15.52 -0.29
C GLU A 308 -4.89 16.21 0.93
N THR A 309 -3.77 16.93 0.73
CA THR A 309 -3.17 17.76 1.79
C THR A 309 -4.13 18.91 2.18
N ALA A 310 -4.74 19.57 1.20
CA ALA A 310 -5.71 20.64 1.46
C ALA A 310 -6.94 20.12 2.21
N LYS A 311 -7.48 18.96 1.82
CA LYS A 311 -8.56 18.30 2.55
C LYS A 311 -8.15 17.99 3.99
N PHE A 312 -6.96 17.40 4.19
CA PHE A 312 -6.43 17.12 5.54
C PHE A 312 -6.33 18.37 6.41
N ILE A 313 -5.73 19.45 5.91
CA ILE A 313 -5.64 20.72 6.64
C ILE A 313 -7.04 21.31 6.89
N ALA A 314 -7.94 21.22 5.92
CA ALA A 314 -9.32 21.68 6.05
C ALA A 314 -10.06 20.94 7.17
N GLU A 315 -9.91 19.63 7.27
CA GLU A 315 -10.45 18.81 8.35
C GLU A 315 -9.93 19.26 9.73
N GLN A 316 -8.61 19.47 9.85
CA GLN A 316 -7.97 19.90 11.09
C GLN A 316 -8.45 21.31 11.53
N ARG A 317 -8.71 22.19 10.57
CA ARG A 317 -9.13 23.59 10.80
C ARG A 317 -10.63 23.81 10.81
N LYS A 318 -11.41 22.82 10.36
CA LYS A 318 -12.86 22.98 10.13
C LYS A 318 -13.18 24.13 9.17
N VAL A 319 -12.42 24.24 8.09
CA VAL A 319 -12.59 25.22 7.00
C VAL A 319 -12.77 24.50 5.67
N SER A 320 -13.04 25.22 4.58
CA SER A 320 -13.09 24.58 3.26
C SER A 320 -11.67 24.26 2.73
N PRO A 321 -11.52 23.28 1.81
CA PRO A 321 -10.25 22.99 1.17
C PRO A 321 -9.63 24.20 0.46
N GLU A 322 -10.45 25.08 -0.14
CA GLU A 322 -9.99 26.30 -0.79
C GLU A 322 -9.36 27.28 0.21
N GLN A 323 -9.93 27.38 1.41
CA GLN A 323 -9.37 28.20 2.50
C GLN A 323 -8.07 27.58 3.05
N ALA A 324 -7.92 26.25 2.98
CA ALA A 324 -6.71 25.55 3.42
C ALA A 324 -5.56 25.64 2.40
N MET A 325 -5.83 25.80 1.10
CA MET A 325 -4.82 25.80 0.01
C MET A 325 -3.64 26.74 0.24
N PRO A 326 -3.78 28.01 0.68
CA PRO A 326 -2.64 28.87 0.95
C PRO A 326 -1.69 28.30 2.02
N MET A 327 -2.19 27.46 2.92
CA MET A 327 -1.38 26.82 3.95
C MET A 327 -0.56 25.67 3.40
N VAL A 328 -1.12 24.85 2.50
CA VAL A 328 -0.39 23.77 1.82
C VAL A 328 0.92 24.30 1.22
N SER A 329 0.85 25.45 0.54
CA SER A 329 2.01 26.08 -0.10
C SER A 329 3.12 26.51 0.87
N LYS A 330 2.81 26.67 2.14
CA LYS A 330 3.73 27.23 3.17
C LYS A 330 4.18 26.19 4.19
N THR A 331 3.44 25.09 4.33
CA THR A 331 3.62 24.17 5.46
C THR A 331 3.80 22.72 5.06
N SER A 332 3.70 22.40 3.76
CA SER A 332 3.76 21.02 3.30
C SER A 332 4.79 20.85 2.20
N ASP A 333 5.74 19.94 2.42
CA ASP A 333 6.75 19.56 1.44
C ASP A 333 6.28 18.36 0.62
N CYS A 334 6.19 18.52 -0.71
CA CYS A 334 5.80 17.43 -1.61
C CYS A 334 7.03 16.82 -2.29
N ARG A 335 7.08 15.50 -2.35
CA ARG A 335 8.18 14.70 -2.91
C ARG A 335 7.64 13.68 -3.89
N VAL A 336 8.43 13.36 -4.92
CA VAL A 336 8.15 12.22 -5.81
C VAL A 336 8.46 10.94 -5.06
N THR A 337 7.46 10.09 -4.87
CA THR A 337 7.60 8.81 -4.15
C THR A 337 8.30 7.79 -5.04
N GLN A 338 7.69 7.48 -6.17
CA GLN A 338 8.20 6.59 -7.22
C GLN A 338 7.67 7.01 -8.62
N VAL A 339 8.34 6.56 -9.69
CA VAL A 339 7.97 6.89 -11.08
C VAL A 339 7.89 5.67 -11.99
N VAL A 340 7.90 4.46 -11.45
CA VAL A 340 8.13 3.21 -12.19
C VAL A 340 6.95 2.22 -12.15
N ASP A 341 5.90 2.48 -11.37
CA ASP A 341 4.81 1.53 -11.10
C ASP A 341 3.53 1.79 -11.89
N ILE A 342 3.64 2.10 -13.18
CA ILE A 342 2.52 2.47 -14.05
C ILE A 342 1.91 3.79 -13.58
N LYS A 343 1.37 3.84 -12.36
CA LYS A 343 0.96 5.08 -11.68
C LYS A 343 2.11 5.61 -10.84
N LYS A 344 2.53 6.82 -11.14
CA LYS A 344 3.54 7.54 -10.37
C LYS A 344 2.95 8.02 -9.05
N GLY A 345 3.78 8.03 -8.01
CA GLY A 345 3.39 8.46 -6.68
C GLY A 345 4.03 9.78 -6.27
N VAL A 346 3.25 10.64 -5.65
CA VAL A 346 3.71 11.84 -4.94
C VAL A 346 3.14 11.83 -3.54
N HIS A 347 3.93 12.22 -2.56
CA HIS A 347 3.48 12.41 -1.20
C HIS A 347 3.83 13.80 -0.69
N CYS A 348 2.96 14.37 0.16
CA CYS A 348 3.19 15.66 0.80
C CYS A 348 3.22 15.47 2.32
N MET A 349 4.24 16.02 2.96
CA MET A 349 4.51 15.91 4.39
C MET A 349 4.12 17.21 5.07
N THR A 350 3.33 17.12 6.14
CA THR A 350 2.92 18.25 6.98
C THR A 350 3.29 17.96 8.43
N SER A 351 4.08 18.82 9.05
CA SER A 351 4.50 18.66 10.45
C SER A 351 3.29 18.60 11.39
N LYS A 352 3.34 17.70 12.38
CA LYS A 352 2.33 17.60 13.43
C LYS A 352 2.23 18.86 14.27
N ASP A 353 3.32 19.60 14.47
CA ASP A 353 3.30 20.86 15.21
C ASP A 353 2.52 21.93 14.45
N VAL A 354 2.69 21.99 13.13
CA VAL A 354 1.87 22.82 12.26
C VAL A 354 0.41 22.37 12.30
N ALA A 355 0.15 21.07 12.16
CA ALA A 355 -1.20 20.53 12.22
C ALA A 355 -1.89 20.84 13.57
N LYS A 356 -1.18 20.72 14.70
CA LYS A 356 -1.69 21.12 16.03
C LYS A 356 -2.00 22.61 16.10
N SER A 357 -1.06 23.46 15.70
CA SER A 357 -1.27 24.92 15.70
C SER A 357 -2.43 25.34 14.76
N LEU A 358 -2.75 24.49 13.80
CA LEU A 358 -3.91 24.65 12.93
C LEU A 358 -5.21 24.28 13.63
N ALA A 359 -5.21 23.33 14.56
CA ALA A 359 -6.40 22.85 15.26
C ALA A 359 -6.82 23.76 16.43
N GLU A 360 -5.88 24.54 17.01
CA GLU A 360 -6.18 25.46 18.11
C GLU A 360 -6.86 26.75 17.60
N PRO A 361 -7.99 27.18 18.21
CA PRO A 361 -8.56 28.48 17.88
C PRO A 361 -7.54 29.56 18.27
N ARG A 362 -7.20 30.46 17.32
CA ARG A 362 -6.41 31.63 17.67
C ARG A 362 -7.14 32.41 18.74
N PRO A 363 -6.45 32.89 19.82
CA PRO A 363 -6.93 34.00 20.60
C PRO A 363 -7.27 35.13 19.59
N THR A 364 -8.42 35.74 19.71
CA THR A 364 -8.80 36.90 18.92
C THR A 364 -7.82 38.05 19.16
N ALA A 365 -6.67 38.00 18.53
CA ALA A 365 -5.78 39.12 18.44
C ALA A 365 -6.26 39.97 17.26
N GLU A 366 -6.44 41.26 17.51
CA GLU A 366 -6.75 42.27 16.53
C GLU A 366 -5.93 42.08 15.27
N THR A 367 -6.62 42.05 14.14
CA THR A 367 -6.00 41.90 12.80
C THR A 367 -4.95 43.00 12.64
N PRO A 368 -3.66 42.71 12.50
CA PRO A 368 -2.71 43.74 12.14
C PRO A 368 -3.14 44.30 10.76
N GLN A 369 -3.48 45.57 10.72
CA GLN A 369 -3.64 46.29 9.48
C GLN A 369 -2.27 46.34 8.81
N TYR A 370 -1.96 45.38 7.94
CA TYR A 370 -0.88 45.55 7.00
C TYR A 370 -1.36 46.51 5.91
N LEU A 371 -0.78 47.67 5.90
CA LEU A 371 -0.90 48.67 4.85
C LEU A 371 -0.72 48.02 3.47
N VAL A 372 -1.64 48.33 2.59
CA VAL A 372 -1.60 48.08 1.14
C VAL A 372 -0.47 48.90 0.53
#